data_2f941dc638312319688cbaa48ab193d0
#
_entry.id   2f941dc638312319688cbaa48ab193d0
#
_cell.length_a   1.000
_cell.length_b   1.000
_cell.length_c   1.000
_cell.angle_alpha   90.00
_cell.angle_beta   90.00
_cell.angle_gamma   90.00
#
_symmetry.space_group_name_H-M   'P 1'
#
loop_
_entity.id
_entity.type
_entity.pdbx_description
1 polymer ?
#
loop_
_entity_poly.entity_id
_entity_poly.type
_entity_poly.pdbx_seq_one_letter_code
_entity_poly.pdbx_strand_id
1 'polypeptide(L)'
;MLNNINTFAKTNLCHVFSASLIPSLQTNVMQRYEAFHFNGKIITDSFRLSQQLHHLGYCKKRYYYIQHYEWMNTQVLPYTIIKNTLLHPSVELIVQSQDQVELIEQLSNKKVKYVMNNWDLNILSQIADE
;
A
#
# COMPACT_ATOMS: atom_id res chain seq x y z
N MET A 1 7.30 6.10 10.95
CA MET A 1 6.36 5.02 10.59
C MET A 1 5.73 4.35 11.81
N LEU A 2 6.52 3.73 12.68
CA LEU A 2 5.99 2.95 13.79
C LEU A 2 5.11 3.78 14.75
N ASN A 3 5.51 5.00 15.07
CA ASN A 3 4.72 5.85 15.98
C ASN A 3 3.33 6.14 15.42
N ASN A 4 3.21 6.42 14.14
CA ASN A 4 1.93 6.72 13.51
C ASN A 4 1.05 5.47 13.43
N ILE A 5 1.63 4.32 13.09
CA ILE A 5 0.90 3.06 13.04
C ILE A 5 0.42 2.67 14.44
N ASN A 6 1.27 2.79 15.45
CA ASN A 6 0.89 2.49 16.83
C ASN A 6 -0.22 3.42 17.34
N THR A 7 -0.16 4.70 17.01
CA THR A 7 -1.20 5.66 17.38
C THR A 7 -2.52 5.33 16.68
N PHE A 8 -2.48 5.01 15.39
CA PHE A 8 -3.66 4.61 14.63
C PHE A 8 -4.29 3.34 15.22
N ALA A 9 -3.48 2.36 15.62
CA ALA A 9 -3.94 1.09 16.15
C ALA A 9 -4.66 1.21 17.50
N LYS A 10 -4.45 2.31 18.24
CA LYS A 10 -5.14 2.54 19.52
C LYS A 10 -6.64 2.76 19.36
N THR A 11 -7.06 3.31 18.23
CA THR A 11 -8.45 3.68 17.98
C THR A 11 -9.09 2.93 16.81
N ASN A 12 -8.31 2.16 16.07
CA ASN A 12 -8.78 1.44 14.88
C ASN A 12 -8.27 0.00 14.90
N LEU A 13 -9.09 -0.92 14.42
CA LEU A 13 -8.62 -2.29 14.21
C LEU A 13 -7.60 -2.30 13.07
N CYS A 14 -6.38 -2.67 13.42
CA CYS A 14 -5.25 -2.61 12.51
C CYS A 14 -4.37 -3.84 12.67
N HIS A 15 -3.99 -4.43 11.54
CA HIS A 15 -3.05 -5.55 11.51
C HIS A 15 -1.89 -5.20 10.58
N VAL A 16 -0.70 -5.68 10.94
CA VAL A 16 0.48 -5.51 10.10
C VAL A 16 0.94 -6.90 9.63
N PHE A 17 1.10 -7.05 8.32
CA PHE A 17 1.59 -8.27 7.70
C PHE A 17 3.07 -8.08 7.36
N SER A 18 3.92 -8.90 7.96
CA SER A 18 5.38 -8.77 7.79
C SER A 18 6.05 -10.13 7.75
N ALA A 19 7.17 -10.20 7.02
CA ALA A 19 8.00 -11.41 7.00
C ALA A 19 8.82 -11.59 8.28
N SER A 20 8.98 -10.53 9.08
CA SER A 20 9.77 -10.55 10.31
C SER A 20 9.03 -9.87 11.45
N LEU A 21 9.44 -10.18 12.68
CA LEU A 21 8.89 -9.54 13.87
C LEU A 21 9.30 -8.06 13.91
N ILE A 22 8.37 -7.23 14.39
CA ILE A 22 8.60 -5.81 14.63
C ILE A 22 8.32 -5.54 16.11
N PRO A 23 9.34 -5.63 17.01
CA PRO A 23 9.11 -5.62 18.45
C PRO A 23 8.47 -4.34 18.99
N SER A 24 8.70 -3.20 18.31
CA SER A 24 8.16 -1.90 18.75
C SER A 24 6.71 -1.69 18.35
N LEU A 25 6.13 -2.59 17.57
CA LEU A 25 4.78 -2.44 17.06
C LEU A 25 3.77 -2.87 18.12
N GLN A 26 2.75 -2.04 18.36
CA GLN A 26 1.72 -2.24 19.39
C GLN A 26 0.40 -2.77 18.79
N THR A 27 0.49 -3.49 17.69
CA THR A 27 -0.66 -4.15 17.08
C THR A 27 -0.27 -5.56 16.66
N ASN A 28 -1.24 -6.33 16.22
CA ASN A 28 -0.98 -7.69 15.76
C ASN A 28 -0.08 -7.70 14.53
N VAL A 29 1.01 -8.45 14.60
CA VAL A 29 1.87 -8.71 13.46
C VAL A 29 1.59 -10.12 12.99
N MET A 30 1.14 -10.25 11.75
CA MET A 30 0.81 -11.51 11.12
C MET A 30 1.83 -11.86 10.04
N GLN A 31 1.93 -13.13 9.71
CA GLN A 31 2.79 -13.57 8.62
C GLN A 31 2.34 -12.93 7.31
N ARG A 32 3.30 -12.59 6.45
CA ARG A 32 3.05 -11.86 5.22
C ARG A 32 2.06 -12.58 4.29
N TYR A 33 2.10 -13.92 4.23
CA TYR A 33 1.19 -14.68 3.39
C TYR A 33 -0.27 -14.60 3.86
N GLU A 34 -0.53 -14.26 5.11
CA GLU A 34 -1.89 -14.13 5.64
C GLU A 34 -2.62 -12.92 5.04
N ALA A 35 -1.88 -11.97 4.46
CA ALA A 35 -2.49 -10.84 3.75
C ALA A 35 -3.40 -11.28 2.60
N PHE A 36 -3.11 -12.43 1.98
CA PHE A 36 -3.92 -12.94 0.86
C PHE A 36 -5.31 -13.38 1.29
N HIS A 37 -5.49 -13.68 2.56
CA HIS A 37 -6.79 -14.10 3.12
C HIS A 37 -7.54 -12.95 3.81
N PHE A 38 -6.91 -11.78 3.91
CA PHE A 38 -7.53 -10.62 4.56
C PHE A 38 -8.54 -9.98 3.61
N ASN A 39 -9.76 -9.78 4.10
CA ASN A 39 -10.87 -9.27 3.28
C ASN A 39 -11.19 -7.79 3.52
N GLY A 40 -10.34 -7.08 4.25
CA GLY A 40 -10.50 -5.65 4.50
C GLY A 40 -9.75 -4.79 3.51
N LYS A 41 -9.45 -3.56 3.91
CA LYS A 41 -8.63 -2.63 3.15
C LYS A 41 -7.16 -2.92 3.42
N ILE A 42 -6.35 -3.02 2.37
CA ILE A 42 -4.92 -3.29 2.50
C ILE A 42 -4.12 -2.16 1.86
N ILE A 43 -3.14 -1.66 2.58
CA ILE A 43 -2.12 -0.75 2.05
C ILE A 43 -0.83 -1.53 1.92
N THR A 44 -0.27 -1.57 0.72
CA THR A 44 1.03 -2.20 0.47
C THR A 44 2.04 -1.12 0.10
N ASP A 45 3.26 -1.27 0.59
CA ASP A 45 4.40 -0.44 0.16
C ASP A 45 5.36 -1.19 -0.76
N SER A 46 4.99 -2.41 -1.14
CA SER A 46 5.77 -3.26 -2.04
C SER A 46 5.05 -3.43 -3.37
N PHE A 47 5.75 -3.11 -4.46
CA PHE A 47 5.25 -3.32 -5.82
C PHE A 47 4.90 -4.78 -6.06
N ARG A 48 5.80 -5.69 -5.66
CA ARG A 48 5.61 -7.11 -5.85
C ARG A 48 4.40 -7.64 -5.09
N LEU A 49 4.23 -7.23 -3.84
CA LEU A 49 3.09 -7.66 -3.02
C LEU A 49 1.77 -7.13 -3.58
N SER A 50 1.76 -5.89 -4.05
CA SER A 50 0.57 -5.32 -4.68
C SER A 50 0.17 -6.11 -5.92
N GLN A 51 1.13 -6.50 -6.73
CA GLN A 51 0.89 -7.33 -7.91
C GLN A 51 0.36 -8.73 -7.54
N GLN A 52 0.93 -9.33 -6.51
CA GLN A 52 0.47 -10.64 -6.02
C GLN A 52 -0.94 -10.59 -5.48
N LEU A 53 -1.30 -9.55 -4.75
CA LEU A 53 -2.65 -9.38 -4.23
C LEU A 53 -3.69 -9.24 -5.34
N HIS A 54 -3.32 -8.73 -6.50
CA HIS A 54 -4.21 -8.66 -7.65
C HIS A 54 -4.71 -10.05 -8.07
N HIS A 55 -3.83 -11.05 -8.03
CA HIS A 55 -4.16 -12.40 -8.50
C HIS A 55 -4.66 -13.33 -7.39
N LEU A 56 -4.15 -13.17 -6.18
CA LEU A 56 -4.34 -14.14 -5.10
C LEU A 56 -5.14 -13.61 -3.92
N GLY A 57 -5.33 -12.30 -3.83
CA GLY A 57 -5.93 -11.67 -2.65
C GLY A 57 -7.43 -11.64 -2.67
N TYR A 58 -8.00 -11.59 -1.47
CA TYR A 58 -9.44 -11.44 -1.22
C TYR A 58 -9.76 -10.08 -0.61
N CYS A 59 -8.81 -9.14 -0.59
CA CYS A 59 -9.00 -7.85 0.06
C CYS A 59 -10.11 -7.05 -0.61
N LYS A 60 -10.86 -6.32 0.22
CA LYS A 60 -11.98 -5.51 -0.22
C LYS A 60 -11.53 -4.32 -1.06
N LYS A 61 -10.41 -3.71 -0.71
CA LYS A 61 -9.84 -2.56 -1.40
C LYS A 61 -8.34 -2.56 -1.24
N ARG A 62 -7.63 -2.19 -2.30
CA ARG A 62 -6.18 -2.19 -2.34
C ARG A 62 -5.66 -0.78 -2.58
N TYR A 63 -4.66 -0.41 -1.77
CA TYR A 63 -3.91 0.83 -1.93
C TYR A 63 -2.45 0.47 -2.12
N TYR A 64 -1.80 1.09 -3.09
CA TYR A 64 -0.36 0.96 -3.25
C TYR A 64 0.30 2.26 -2.81
N TYR A 65 1.08 2.19 -1.72
CA TYR A 65 1.83 3.31 -1.19
C TYR A 65 3.21 3.33 -1.84
N ILE A 66 3.42 4.27 -2.76
CA ILE A 66 4.62 4.35 -3.57
C ILE A 66 5.71 5.07 -2.78
N GLN A 67 6.60 4.30 -2.18
CA GLN A 67 7.77 4.81 -1.46
C GLN A 67 9.02 4.78 -2.31
N HIS A 68 9.11 3.82 -3.24
CA HIS A 68 10.23 3.66 -4.16
C HIS A 68 9.68 3.33 -5.54
N TYR A 69 10.38 3.73 -6.58
CA TYR A 69 10.03 3.38 -7.95
C TYR A 69 10.61 2.00 -8.29
N GLU A 70 10.11 0.96 -7.62
CA GLU A 70 10.65 -0.39 -7.71
C GLU A 70 10.66 -0.94 -9.13
N TRP A 71 9.65 -0.57 -9.93
CA TRP A 71 9.55 -1.03 -11.31
C TRP A 71 10.66 -0.46 -12.20
N MET A 72 11.36 0.59 -11.77
CA MET A 72 12.47 1.18 -12.52
C MET A 72 13.80 0.50 -12.23
N ASN A 73 13.88 -0.25 -11.13
CA ASN A 73 15.10 -0.94 -10.70
C ASN A 73 15.23 -2.34 -11.28
N THR A 74 14.20 -2.84 -11.91
CA THR A 74 14.23 -4.17 -12.53
C THR A 74 14.53 -4.04 -14.01
N GLN A 75 15.47 -4.84 -14.52
CA GLN A 75 15.91 -4.73 -15.91
C GLN A 75 14.83 -5.10 -16.92
N VAL A 76 13.94 -6.01 -16.57
CA VAL A 76 12.82 -6.39 -17.43
C VAL A 76 11.60 -6.70 -16.57
N LEU A 77 10.66 -5.75 -16.50
CA LEU A 77 9.34 -6.03 -15.97
C LEU A 77 8.36 -6.11 -17.14
N PRO A 78 7.67 -7.24 -17.32
CA PRO A 78 6.61 -7.32 -18.32
C PRO A 78 5.58 -6.21 -18.10
N TYR A 79 5.13 -5.60 -19.18
CA TYR A 79 4.12 -4.55 -19.13
C TYR A 79 2.86 -4.99 -18.38
N THR A 80 2.50 -6.27 -18.49
CA THR A 80 1.33 -6.83 -17.79
C THR A 80 1.42 -6.70 -16.28
N ILE A 81 2.63 -6.85 -15.70
CA ILE A 81 2.83 -6.70 -14.26
C ILE A 81 2.65 -5.23 -13.86
N ILE A 82 3.22 -4.31 -14.63
CA ILE A 82 3.06 -2.88 -14.37
C ILE A 82 1.59 -2.50 -14.50
N LYS A 83 0.92 -2.98 -15.53
CA LYS A 83 -0.51 -2.72 -15.75
C LYS A 83 -1.37 -3.18 -14.57
N ASN A 84 -1.11 -4.37 -14.06
CA ASN A 84 -1.91 -4.92 -12.96
C ASN A 84 -1.61 -4.27 -11.61
N THR A 85 -0.49 -3.57 -11.48
CA THR A 85 -0.08 -2.94 -10.23
C THR A 85 -0.40 -1.45 -10.22
N LEU A 86 -0.01 -0.72 -11.25
CA LEU A 86 -0.20 0.73 -11.30
C LEU A 86 -1.45 1.14 -12.06
N LEU A 87 -1.74 0.47 -13.16
CA LEU A 87 -2.78 0.92 -14.10
C LEU A 87 -4.14 0.29 -13.83
N HIS A 88 -4.19 -0.75 -13.01
CA HIS A 88 -5.44 -1.46 -12.78
C HIS A 88 -6.45 -0.60 -12.01
N PRO A 89 -7.73 -0.51 -12.45
CA PRO A 89 -8.71 0.35 -11.79
C PRO A 89 -8.97 0.03 -10.32
N SER A 90 -8.74 -1.21 -9.89
CA SER A 90 -8.98 -1.61 -8.50
C SER A 90 -7.87 -1.21 -7.54
N VAL A 91 -6.76 -0.67 -8.03
CA VAL A 91 -5.64 -0.23 -7.20
C VAL A 91 -5.72 1.28 -7.03
N GLU A 92 -5.81 1.75 -5.80
CA GLU A 92 -5.71 3.17 -5.48
C GLU A 92 -4.26 3.52 -5.19
N LEU A 93 -3.79 4.66 -5.68
CA LEU A 93 -2.40 5.06 -5.55
C LEU A 93 -2.23 6.10 -4.44
N ILE A 94 -1.20 5.92 -3.64
CA ILE A 94 -0.79 6.85 -2.58
C ILE A 94 0.67 7.20 -2.84
N VAL A 95 1.03 8.48 -2.79
CA VAL A 95 2.40 8.95 -2.93
C VAL A 95 2.87 9.65 -1.66
N GLN A 96 4.17 9.82 -1.50
CA GLN A 96 4.75 10.42 -0.29
C GLN A 96 4.70 11.94 -0.27
N SER A 97 4.76 12.58 -1.44
CA SER A 97 4.82 14.03 -1.52
C SER A 97 4.08 14.55 -2.75
N GLN A 98 3.72 15.82 -2.70
CA GLN A 98 3.02 16.48 -3.80
C GLN A 98 3.86 16.49 -5.09
N ASP A 99 5.18 16.52 -4.98
CA ASP A 99 6.08 16.52 -6.13
C ASP A 99 5.95 15.28 -6.99
N GLN A 100 5.53 14.15 -6.40
CA GLN A 100 5.40 12.88 -7.09
C GLN A 100 4.07 12.73 -7.83
N VAL A 101 3.08 13.55 -7.50
CA VAL A 101 1.72 13.39 -8.02
C VAL A 101 1.70 13.45 -9.54
N GLU A 102 2.29 14.48 -10.13
CA GLU A 102 2.26 14.67 -11.57
C GLU A 102 2.94 13.52 -12.31
N LEU A 103 4.11 13.13 -11.86
CA LEU A 103 4.86 12.03 -12.48
C LEU A 103 4.06 10.72 -12.44
N ILE A 104 3.53 10.37 -11.29
CA ILE A 104 2.80 9.12 -11.12
C ILE A 104 1.48 9.14 -11.91
N GLU A 105 0.79 10.27 -11.96
CA GLU A 105 -0.44 10.38 -12.73
C GLU A 105 -0.17 10.28 -14.24
N GLN A 106 0.95 10.81 -14.72
CA GLN A 106 1.35 10.66 -16.11
C GLN A 106 1.71 9.21 -16.44
N LEU A 107 2.46 8.55 -15.56
CA LEU A 107 2.88 7.15 -15.78
C LEU A 107 1.70 6.17 -15.73
N SER A 108 0.78 6.37 -14.80
CA SER A 108 -0.32 5.43 -14.55
C SER A 108 -1.60 5.76 -15.30
N ASN A 109 -1.71 6.98 -15.83
CA ASN A 109 -2.94 7.52 -16.40
C ASN A 109 -4.11 7.44 -15.41
N LYS A 110 -3.81 7.60 -14.12
CA LYS A 110 -4.78 7.56 -13.02
C LYS A 110 -4.52 8.72 -12.08
N LYS A 111 -5.57 9.15 -11.38
CA LYS A 111 -5.42 10.13 -10.30
C LYS A 111 -4.83 9.47 -9.06
N VAL A 112 -3.88 10.16 -8.42
CA VAL A 112 -3.38 9.78 -7.11
C VAL A 112 -4.48 10.04 -6.09
N LYS A 113 -4.79 9.05 -5.27
CA LYS A 113 -5.88 9.15 -4.29
C LYS A 113 -5.48 9.98 -3.07
N TYR A 114 -4.29 9.74 -2.54
CA TYR A 114 -3.78 10.42 -1.36
C TYR A 114 -2.31 10.76 -1.49
N VAL A 115 -1.93 11.85 -0.82
CA VAL A 115 -0.52 12.19 -0.57
C VAL A 115 -0.30 11.96 0.92
N MET A 116 0.55 10.98 1.26
CA MET A 116 0.76 10.57 2.64
C MET A 116 2.26 10.51 2.95
N ASN A 117 2.71 11.39 3.83
CA ASN A 117 4.09 11.41 4.27
C ASN A 117 4.25 10.55 5.54
N ASN A 118 5.16 9.60 5.49
CA ASN A 118 5.55 8.78 6.65
C ASN A 118 4.36 8.19 7.41
N TRP A 119 3.39 7.61 6.68
CA TRP A 119 2.21 6.99 7.28
C TRP A 119 1.39 7.98 8.12
N ASP A 120 1.13 9.14 7.58
CA ASP A 120 0.42 10.23 8.24
C ASP A 120 -0.91 9.76 8.84
N LEU A 121 -1.13 10.11 10.10
CA LEU A 121 -2.28 9.65 10.87
C LEU A 121 -3.61 10.15 10.28
N ASN A 122 -3.65 11.39 9.80
CA ASN A 122 -4.86 11.95 9.23
C ASN A 122 -5.26 11.22 7.94
N ILE A 123 -4.28 10.90 7.11
CA ILE A 123 -4.53 10.17 5.87
C ILE A 123 -4.95 8.73 6.15
N LEU A 124 -4.31 8.06 7.11
CA LEU A 124 -4.73 6.72 7.53
C LEU A 124 -6.18 6.71 8.01
N SER A 125 -6.58 7.73 8.76
CA SER A 125 -7.95 7.87 9.24
C SER A 125 -8.94 8.09 8.08
N GLN A 126 -8.57 8.89 7.09
CA GLN A 126 -9.40 9.08 5.89
C GLN A 126 -9.58 7.78 5.11
N ILE A 127 -8.53 6.99 4.97
CA ILE A 127 -8.60 5.68 4.30
C ILE A 127 -9.53 4.74 5.07
N ALA A 128 -9.42 4.71 6.39
CA ALA A 128 -10.26 3.86 7.23
C ALA A 128 -11.73 4.22 7.11
N ASP A 129 -12.05 5.50 6.95
CA ASP A 129 -13.42 5.99 6.90
C ASP A 129 -14.08 5.87 5.51
N GLU A 130 -13.35 5.50 4.49
CA GLU A 130 -13.91 5.33 3.14
C GLU A 130 -14.97 4.24 3.05
#